data_15f487fd3be9a8c5ea362c4672b6139d
#
_entry.id   15f487fd3be9a8c5ea362c4672b6139d
#
_cell.length_a   1.000
_cell.length_b   1.000
_cell.length_c   1.000
_cell.angle_alpha   90.00
_cell.angle_beta   90.00
_cell.angle_gamma   90.00
#
_symmetry.space_group_name_H-M   'P 1'
#
loop_
_entity.id
_entity.type
_entity.pdbx_description
1 polymer ?
#
loop_
_entity_poly.entity_id
_entity_poly.type
_entity_poly.pdbx_seq_one_letter_code
_entity_poly.pdbx_strand_id
1 'polypeptide(L)'
;LTGFYWTLTTMSTLGFGDITFHSDMGRLFSIVVLLSGVVVLLIMLPFTFIQFFYAPWLEEQNKARAPRAVPDNLSGHVILTYFDAVAVNLVEKFNQYSVNYVIVTPELQTALDLHDQGYHVVVGELDDPNTYRRLRLDNAALVVVMNDDIASTNIIYTIREINDQVITVTNADLDDSLDILQLAGSTHVFQFTKMLGKALSRRVLGINMEANIIGRFDELLIAEAPAMRTWLQGRTMAESRLRELTGVTVVGVWEQGHFNIPTALTQITESTVLVLAGSEAQLKQFNTSITAAGNGTNEYNGPVIVLGGGREGQSVADSLKDRGVEFKVIEKKSVIAEKHRDFILGSASDIDVLIEAGIDSTPSIIITTHDDSLNIYLTIYCRRLRPDVQIISRASLDRNINTLHRAGANLVMSFSSLLTTTIMNLIQPQKMLMLSEGLNVFRMPLHPKLENKSLIDIQIREETGCSVVAVKRDEKLITNPDPSIVLEPDDELVLIGTASSEKKFIENYPVNEL
;
A
#
# COMPACT_ATOMS: atom_id res chain seq x y z
N LEU A 1 -41.86 1.35 -62.41
CA LEU A 1 -40.41 1.09 -62.27
C LEU A 1 -39.58 2.37 -62.46
N THR A 2 -39.87 3.22 -63.47
CA THR A 2 -39.11 4.43 -63.78
C THR A 2 -39.02 5.47 -62.66
N GLY A 3 -40.15 5.75 -61.99
CA GLY A 3 -40.12 6.67 -60.80
C GLY A 3 -39.34 6.10 -59.61
N PHE A 4 -39.45 4.80 -59.37
CA PHE A 4 -38.69 4.14 -58.30
C PHE A 4 -37.18 4.15 -58.57
N TYR A 5 -36.80 3.85 -59.82
CA TYR A 5 -35.41 3.93 -60.28
C TYR A 5 -34.85 5.33 -60.11
N TRP A 6 -35.56 6.38 -60.60
CA TRP A 6 -35.16 7.77 -60.46
C TRP A 6 -35.02 8.19 -58.99
N THR A 7 -36.00 7.82 -58.15
CA THR A 7 -35.92 8.13 -56.71
C THR A 7 -34.67 7.53 -56.07
N LEU A 8 -34.38 6.24 -56.31
CA LEU A 8 -33.24 5.58 -55.75
C LEU A 8 -31.90 6.16 -56.26
N THR A 9 -31.80 6.46 -57.55
CA THR A 9 -30.57 7.07 -58.12
C THR A 9 -30.34 8.49 -57.63
N THR A 10 -31.42 9.23 -57.37
CA THR A 10 -31.35 10.59 -56.79
C THR A 10 -31.03 10.54 -55.31
N MET A 11 -31.71 9.70 -54.52
CA MET A 11 -31.48 9.53 -53.10
C MET A 11 -30.06 9.00 -52.78
N SER A 12 -29.52 8.10 -53.63
CA SER A 12 -28.15 7.57 -53.50
C SER A 12 -27.06 8.52 -54.02
N THR A 13 -27.46 9.69 -54.50
CA THR A 13 -26.56 10.71 -55.11
C THR A 13 -25.85 10.25 -56.40
N LEU A 14 -26.26 9.13 -57.01
CA LEU A 14 -25.73 8.61 -58.28
C LEU A 14 -26.06 9.50 -59.46
N GLY A 15 -27.33 9.94 -59.55
CA GLY A 15 -27.83 10.96 -60.49
C GLY A 15 -27.39 10.77 -61.96
N PHE A 16 -27.70 9.61 -62.58
CA PHE A 16 -27.25 9.31 -63.98
C PHE A 16 -27.69 10.35 -65.03
N GLY A 17 -28.67 11.18 -64.74
CA GLY A 17 -29.12 12.24 -65.59
C GLY A 17 -29.98 11.78 -66.80
N ASP A 18 -30.34 10.51 -66.84
CA ASP A 18 -31.18 9.90 -67.87
C ASP A 18 -32.66 10.30 -67.72
N ILE A 19 -33.07 10.64 -66.51
CA ILE A 19 -34.44 11.17 -66.18
C ILE A 19 -34.24 12.44 -65.40
N THR A 20 -34.70 13.58 -65.98
CA THR A 20 -34.57 14.90 -65.35
C THR A 20 -35.85 15.70 -65.44
N PHE A 21 -36.13 16.54 -64.42
CA PHE A 21 -37.25 17.50 -64.44
C PHE A 21 -36.75 18.84 -64.94
N HIS A 22 -37.53 19.42 -65.92
CA HIS A 22 -37.20 20.69 -66.54
C HIS A 22 -37.92 21.88 -65.89
N SER A 23 -39.00 21.66 -65.17
CA SER A 23 -39.78 22.71 -64.47
C SER A 23 -39.07 23.02 -63.11
N ASP A 24 -39.23 24.29 -62.65
CA ASP A 24 -38.67 24.71 -61.37
C ASP A 24 -39.28 23.96 -60.20
N MET A 25 -40.52 23.60 -60.25
CA MET A 25 -41.21 22.74 -59.26
C MET A 25 -40.60 21.33 -59.24
N GLY A 26 -40.31 20.77 -60.41
CA GLY A 26 -39.68 19.47 -60.55
C GLY A 26 -38.21 19.46 -60.02
N ARG A 27 -37.48 20.55 -60.26
CA ARG A 27 -36.13 20.73 -59.70
C ARG A 27 -36.17 20.86 -58.17
N LEU A 28 -37.10 21.63 -57.62
CA LEU A 28 -37.31 21.75 -56.17
C LEU A 28 -37.63 20.37 -55.54
N PHE A 29 -38.53 19.60 -56.21
CA PHE A 29 -38.85 18.23 -55.78
C PHE A 29 -37.59 17.32 -55.80
N SER A 30 -36.74 17.43 -56.81
CA SER A 30 -35.48 16.66 -56.89
C SER A 30 -34.55 17.02 -55.74
N ILE A 31 -34.46 18.30 -55.34
CA ILE A 31 -33.65 18.70 -54.19
C ILE A 31 -34.21 18.10 -52.88
N VAL A 32 -35.52 18.09 -52.68
CA VAL A 32 -36.12 17.48 -51.49
C VAL A 32 -35.85 15.98 -51.44
N VAL A 33 -35.99 15.26 -52.58
CA VAL A 33 -35.68 13.82 -52.66
C VAL A 33 -34.22 13.55 -52.41
N LEU A 34 -33.30 14.37 -52.96
CA LEU A 34 -31.86 14.26 -52.71
C LEU A 34 -31.55 14.45 -51.24
N LEU A 35 -32.02 15.52 -50.62
CA LEU A 35 -31.77 15.79 -49.18
C LEU A 35 -32.37 14.69 -48.29
N SER A 36 -33.58 14.20 -48.61
CA SER A 36 -34.18 13.06 -47.88
C SER A 36 -33.32 11.80 -48.01
N GLY A 37 -32.73 11.56 -49.20
CA GLY A 37 -31.85 10.44 -49.46
C GLY A 37 -30.56 10.54 -48.66
N VAL A 38 -29.94 11.74 -48.62
CA VAL A 38 -28.74 11.98 -47.78
C VAL A 38 -29.03 11.68 -46.31
N VAL A 39 -30.14 12.16 -45.78
CA VAL A 39 -30.53 11.91 -44.40
C VAL A 39 -30.76 10.41 -44.12
N VAL A 40 -31.57 9.76 -44.98
CA VAL A 40 -31.96 8.35 -44.76
C VAL A 40 -30.81 7.39 -45.05
N LEU A 41 -30.12 7.53 -46.20
CA LEU A 41 -29.12 6.54 -46.63
C LEU A 41 -27.72 6.79 -46.05
N LEU A 42 -27.29 8.06 -45.88
CA LEU A 42 -25.96 8.37 -45.41
C LEU A 42 -25.87 8.60 -43.88
N ILE A 43 -26.99 9.00 -43.24
CA ILE A 43 -26.99 9.28 -41.81
C ILE A 43 -27.76 8.19 -41.05
N MET A 44 -29.07 8.05 -41.34
CA MET A 44 -29.93 7.16 -40.54
C MET A 44 -29.61 5.67 -40.73
N LEU A 45 -29.30 5.22 -41.93
CA LEU A 45 -29.08 3.79 -42.21
C LEU A 45 -27.78 3.27 -41.54
N PRO A 46 -26.59 3.95 -41.65
CA PRO A 46 -25.42 3.58 -40.91
C PRO A 46 -25.62 3.67 -39.40
N PHE A 47 -26.28 4.73 -38.91
CA PHE A 47 -26.57 4.87 -37.48
C PHE A 47 -27.46 3.73 -36.96
N THR A 48 -28.52 3.39 -37.70
CA THR A 48 -29.41 2.27 -37.38
C THR A 48 -28.67 0.95 -37.39
N PHE A 49 -27.78 0.74 -38.38
CA PHE A 49 -26.94 -0.47 -38.44
C PHE A 49 -26.03 -0.57 -37.25
N ILE A 50 -25.35 0.54 -36.87
CA ILE A 50 -24.46 0.56 -35.70
C ILE A 50 -25.26 0.26 -34.44
N GLN A 51 -26.40 0.91 -34.25
CA GLN A 51 -27.18 0.80 -33.01
C GLN A 51 -27.85 -0.57 -32.83
N PHE A 52 -28.42 -1.15 -33.89
CA PHE A 52 -29.22 -2.38 -33.80
C PHE A 52 -28.45 -3.68 -34.13
N PHE A 53 -27.34 -3.60 -34.84
CA PHE A 53 -26.58 -4.78 -35.23
C PHE A 53 -25.15 -4.78 -34.69
N TYR A 54 -24.40 -3.71 -34.91
CA TYR A 54 -22.99 -3.69 -34.55
C TYR A 54 -22.77 -3.57 -33.04
N ALA A 55 -23.44 -2.67 -32.36
CA ALA A 55 -23.29 -2.48 -30.91
C ALA A 55 -23.71 -3.73 -30.10
N PRO A 56 -24.89 -4.36 -30.35
CA PRO A 56 -25.26 -5.60 -29.69
C PRO A 56 -24.31 -6.76 -30.02
N TRP A 57 -23.85 -6.87 -31.27
CA TRP A 57 -22.87 -7.89 -31.64
C TRP A 57 -21.52 -7.71 -30.90
N LEU A 58 -21.03 -6.46 -30.79
CA LEU A 58 -19.82 -6.15 -30.06
C LEU A 58 -19.97 -6.45 -28.57
N GLU A 59 -21.13 -6.11 -27.99
CA GLU A 59 -21.43 -6.45 -26.59
C GLU A 59 -21.46 -7.96 -26.35
N GLU A 60 -22.08 -8.74 -27.23
CA GLU A 60 -22.07 -10.21 -27.15
C GLU A 60 -20.66 -10.77 -27.28
N GLN A 61 -19.84 -10.24 -28.18
CA GLN A 61 -18.45 -10.63 -28.33
C GLN A 61 -17.63 -10.31 -27.08
N ASN A 62 -17.82 -9.13 -26.51
CA ASN A 62 -17.16 -8.73 -25.25
C ASN A 62 -17.59 -9.62 -24.09
N LYS A 63 -18.88 -9.95 -23.97
CA LYS A 63 -19.38 -10.91 -22.97
C LYS A 63 -18.75 -12.30 -23.11
N ALA A 64 -18.47 -12.74 -24.34
CA ALA A 64 -17.86 -14.03 -24.62
C ALA A 64 -16.33 -14.04 -24.31
N ARG A 65 -15.65 -12.89 -24.40
CA ARG A 65 -14.22 -12.76 -24.09
C ARG A 65 -13.93 -12.70 -22.61
N ALA A 66 -14.86 -12.18 -21.80
CA ALA A 66 -14.61 -11.97 -20.38
C ALA A 66 -14.58 -13.30 -19.62
N PRO A 67 -13.51 -13.59 -18.86
CA PRO A 67 -13.43 -14.78 -18.02
C PRO A 67 -14.55 -14.77 -16.97
N ARG A 68 -15.23 -15.92 -16.78
CA ARG A 68 -16.33 -16.07 -15.82
C ARG A 68 -16.06 -17.12 -14.75
N ALA A 69 -14.96 -17.83 -14.86
CA ALA A 69 -14.54 -18.85 -13.91
C ALA A 69 -13.01 -18.95 -13.92
N VAL A 70 -12.46 -19.46 -12.85
CA VAL A 70 -11.04 -19.79 -12.75
C VAL A 70 -10.77 -21.21 -13.24
N PRO A 71 -9.52 -21.57 -13.61
CA PRO A 71 -9.14 -22.93 -13.99
C PRO A 71 -9.43 -23.95 -12.89
N ASP A 72 -9.82 -25.17 -13.27
CA ASP A 72 -10.20 -26.24 -12.32
C ASP A 72 -9.06 -26.72 -11.41
N ASN A 73 -7.82 -26.49 -11.78
CA ASN A 73 -6.64 -26.84 -10.98
C ASN A 73 -6.17 -25.72 -10.06
N LEU A 74 -6.82 -24.55 -10.06
CA LEU A 74 -6.42 -23.43 -9.21
C LEU A 74 -6.75 -23.72 -7.73
N SER A 75 -5.75 -23.57 -6.87
CA SER A 75 -5.88 -23.74 -5.43
C SER A 75 -4.91 -22.80 -4.69
N GLY A 76 -5.17 -22.53 -3.41
CA GLY A 76 -4.33 -21.64 -2.60
C GLY A 76 -4.29 -20.19 -3.08
N HIS A 77 -5.25 -19.79 -3.91
CA HIS A 77 -5.30 -18.45 -4.48
C HIS A 77 -6.01 -17.45 -3.56
N VAL A 78 -5.75 -16.17 -3.81
CA VAL A 78 -6.40 -15.05 -3.13
C VAL A 78 -7.48 -14.46 -4.03
N ILE A 79 -8.67 -14.26 -3.48
CA ILE A 79 -9.78 -13.59 -4.18
C ILE A 79 -9.81 -12.12 -3.74
N LEU A 80 -9.78 -11.20 -4.69
CA LEU A 80 -9.89 -9.75 -4.48
C LEU A 80 -11.24 -9.25 -5.01
N THR A 81 -12.09 -8.69 -4.14
CA THR A 81 -13.39 -8.13 -4.54
C THR A 81 -13.33 -6.64 -4.88
N TYR A 82 -12.15 -6.05 -4.77
CA TYR A 82 -11.89 -4.66 -5.04
C TYR A 82 -10.54 -4.48 -5.71
N PHE A 83 -10.44 -3.58 -6.68
CA PHE A 83 -9.20 -3.29 -7.37
C PHE A 83 -9.10 -1.81 -7.71
N ASP A 84 -8.13 -1.14 -7.13
CA ASP A 84 -7.79 0.26 -7.33
C ASP A 84 -6.27 0.47 -7.41
N ALA A 85 -5.84 1.72 -7.42
CA ALA A 85 -4.42 2.07 -7.46
C ALA A 85 -3.62 1.54 -6.23
N VAL A 86 -4.27 1.29 -5.10
CA VAL A 86 -3.64 0.71 -3.89
C VAL A 86 -3.47 -0.80 -4.06
N ALA A 87 -4.50 -1.48 -4.62
CA ALA A 87 -4.47 -2.91 -4.85
C ALA A 87 -3.43 -3.33 -5.91
N VAL A 88 -3.00 -2.43 -6.80
CA VAL A 88 -1.91 -2.69 -7.76
C VAL A 88 -0.64 -3.17 -7.05
N ASN A 89 -0.22 -2.49 -5.98
CA ASN A 89 0.96 -2.89 -5.21
C ASN A 89 0.81 -4.28 -4.57
N LEU A 90 -0.39 -4.60 -4.10
CA LEU A 90 -0.69 -5.93 -3.55
C LEU A 90 -0.53 -7.01 -4.61
N VAL A 91 -1.07 -6.78 -5.81
CA VAL A 91 -0.95 -7.72 -6.94
C VAL A 91 0.51 -7.84 -7.43
N GLU A 92 1.27 -6.74 -7.45
CA GLU A 92 2.70 -6.80 -7.75
C GLU A 92 3.45 -7.70 -6.75
N LYS A 93 3.10 -7.63 -5.46
CA LYS A 93 3.66 -8.53 -4.44
C LYS A 93 3.20 -9.98 -4.64
N PHE A 94 1.94 -10.22 -4.97
CA PHE A 94 1.48 -11.57 -5.31
C PHE A 94 2.31 -12.17 -6.46
N ASN A 95 2.53 -11.41 -7.53
CA ASN A 95 3.37 -11.85 -8.64
C ASN A 95 4.82 -12.09 -8.22
N GLN A 96 5.40 -11.20 -7.39
CA GLN A 96 6.77 -11.33 -6.88
C GLN A 96 6.98 -12.62 -6.07
N TYR A 97 5.97 -13.01 -5.25
CA TYR A 97 6.04 -14.17 -4.36
C TYR A 97 5.27 -15.39 -4.90
N SER A 98 4.92 -15.39 -6.19
CA SER A 98 4.19 -16.46 -6.84
C SER A 98 2.90 -16.85 -6.14
N VAL A 99 2.22 -15.89 -5.53
CA VAL A 99 0.89 -16.07 -4.93
C VAL A 99 -0.15 -15.96 -6.03
N ASN A 100 -0.91 -17.03 -6.25
CA ASN A 100 -2.02 -17.00 -7.20
C ASN A 100 -3.13 -16.05 -6.68
N TYR A 101 -3.71 -15.27 -7.59
CA TYR A 101 -4.82 -14.38 -7.26
C TYR A 101 -5.86 -14.32 -8.36
N VAL A 102 -7.04 -13.87 -8.02
CA VAL A 102 -8.10 -13.52 -8.96
C VAL A 102 -8.85 -12.28 -8.47
N ILE A 103 -9.04 -11.32 -9.36
CA ILE A 103 -9.85 -10.13 -9.13
C ILE A 103 -11.26 -10.45 -9.61
N VAL A 104 -12.26 -10.08 -8.83
CA VAL A 104 -13.67 -10.18 -9.23
C VAL A 104 -14.28 -8.79 -9.32
N THR A 105 -14.98 -8.53 -10.42
CA THR A 105 -15.68 -7.25 -10.65
C THR A 105 -17.00 -7.50 -11.37
N PRO A 106 -18.08 -6.80 -11.01
CA PRO A 106 -19.36 -6.91 -11.71
C PRO A 106 -19.33 -6.22 -13.09
N GLU A 107 -18.45 -5.23 -13.29
CA GLU A 107 -18.40 -4.44 -14.51
C GLU A 107 -17.64 -5.14 -15.62
N LEU A 108 -18.34 -5.50 -16.69
CA LEU A 108 -17.76 -6.19 -17.85
C LEU A 108 -16.60 -5.40 -18.47
N GLN A 109 -16.74 -4.08 -18.65
CA GLN A 109 -15.71 -3.28 -19.30
C GLN A 109 -14.43 -3.21 -18.45
N THR A 110 -14.57 -2.98 -17.16
CA THR A 110 -13.47 -2.99 -16.21
C THR A 110 -12.73 -4.35 -16.22
N ALA A 111 -13.49 -5.45 -16.25
CA ALA A 111 -12.88 -6.78 -16.32
C ALA A 111 -12.08 -7.01 -17.62
N LEU A 112 -12.60 -6.55 -18.75
CA LEU A 112 -11.90 -6.66 -20.05
C LEU A 112 -10.63 -5.80 -20.05
N ASP A 113 -10.71 -4.57 -19.55
CA ASP A 113 -9.57 -3.66 -19.48
C ASP A 113 -8.45 -4.23 -18.58
N LEU A 114 -8.81 -4.82 -17.44
CA LEU A 114 -7.86 -5.49 -16.55
C LEU A 114 -7.29 -6.76 -17.17
N HIS A 115 -8.12 -7.55 -17.84
CA HIS A 115 -7.67 -8.77 -18.55
C HIS A 115 -6.68 -8.44 -19.66
N ASP A 116 -6.96 -7.40 -20.45
CA ASP A 116 -6.08 -6.95 -21.54
C ASP A 116 -4.76 -6.36 -21.01
N GLN A 117 -4.72 -5.88 -19.76
CA GLN A 117 -3.50 -5.48 -19.04
C GLN A 117 -2.75 -6.68 -18.42
N GLY A 118 -3.27 -7.89 -18.52
CA GLY A 118 -2.63 -9.11 -18.00
C GLY A 118 -2.98 -9.48 -16.57
N TYR A 119 -3.98 -8.84 -15.96
CA TYR A 119 -4.46 -9.26 -14.63
C TYR A 119 -5.36 -10.50 -14.72
N HIS A 120 -5.32 -11.33 -13.69
CA HIS A 120 -6.24 -12.46 -13.52
C HIS A 120 -7.57 -11.94 -12.98
N VAL A 121 -8.58 -11.83 -13.83
CA VAL A 121 -9.88 -11.24 -13.50
C VAL A 121 -11.04 -12.12 -13.93
N VAL A 122 -12.12 -12.10 -13.18
CA VAL A 122 -13.39 -12.78 -13.46
C VAL A 122 -14.55 -11.79 -13.32
N VAL A 123 -15.50 -11.87 -14.27
CA VAL A 123 -16.75 -11.10 -14.18
C VAL A 123 -17.76 -11.86 -13.32
N GLY A 124 -18.31 -11.20 -12.30
CA GLY A 124 -19.34 -11.76 -11.45
C GLY A 124 -19.88 -10.74 -10.45
N GLU A 125 -21.16 -10.87 -10.12
CA GLU A 125 -21.78 -10.10 -9.06
C GLU A 125 -21.17 -10.48 -7.71
N LEU A 126 -20.88 -9.49 -6.88
CA LEU A 126 -20.17 -9.69 -5.61
C LEU A 126 -21.06 -10.27 -4.51
N ASP A 127 -22.37 -10.19 -4.66
CA ASP A 127 -23.38 -10.73 -3.77
C ASP A 127 -24.09 -12.00 -4.31
N ASP A 128 -23.58 -12.58 -5.44
CA ASP A 128 -24.06 -13.85 -5.99
C ASP A 128 -23.19 -15.03 -5.50
N PRO A 129 -23.75 -15.99 -4.72
CA PRO A 129 -23.04 -17.21 -4.32
C PRO A 129 -22.42 -17.99 -5.49
N ASN A 130 -23.04 -17.98 -6.67
CA ASN A 130 -22.53 -18.69 -7.84
C ASN A 130 -21.21 -18.07 -8.35
N THR A 131 -20.99 -16.80 -8.15
CA THR A 131 -19.70 -16.17 -8.45
C THR A 131 -18.59 -16.83 -7.67
N TYR A 132 -18.72 -16.98 -6.36
CA TYR A 132 -17.71 -17.58 -5.49
C TYR A 132 -17.53 -19.08 -5.72
N ARG A 133 -18.58 -19.83 -6.11
CA ARG A 133 -18.43 -21.23 -6.55
C ARG A 133 -17.57 -21.33 -7.80
N ARG A 134 -17.78 -20.44 -8.80
CA ARG A 134 -16.96 -20.38 -10.03
C ARG A 134 -15.53 -19.92 -9.75
N LEU A 135 -15.29 -19.19 -8.66
CA LEU A 135 -13.98 -18.80 -8.17
C LEU A 135 -13.31 -19.88 -7.32
N ARG A 136 -13.96 -21.05 -7.12
CA ARG A 136 -13.46 -22.14 -6.28
C ARG A 136 -13.13 -21.70 -4.86
N LEU A 137 -14.07 -21.02 -4.22
CA LEU A 137 -13.91 -20.47 -2.88
C LEU A 137 -13.37 -21.48 -1.85
N ASP A 138 -13.80 -22.74 -1.94
CA ASP A 138 -13.36 -23.82 -1.03
C ASP A 138 -11.85 -24.13 -1.13
N ASN A 139 -11.22 -23.74 -2.23
CA ASN A 139 -9.81 -23.92 -2.49
C ASN A 139 -9.01 -22.61 -2.38
N ALA A 140 -9.66 -21.50 -2.04
CA ALA A 140 -9.01 -20.22 -1.84
C ALA A 140 -8.27 -20.18 -0.48
N ALA A 141 -7.12 -19.54 -0.45
CA ALA A 141 -6.37 -19.31 0.79
C ALA A 141 -6.96 -18.13 1.59
N LEU A 142 -7.46 -17.11 0.89
CA LEU A 142 -7.89 -15.85 1.48
C LEU A 142 -8.85 -15.12 0.55
N VAL A 143 -9.83 -14.41 1.13
CA VAL A 143 -10.66 -13.44 0.41
C VAL A 143 -10.42 -12.05 0.99
N VAL A 144 -10.03 -11.10 0.15
CA VAL A 144 -9.78 -9.70 0.52
C VAL A 144 -10.96 -8.87 0.05
N VAL A 145 -11.72 -8.31 1.00
CA VAL A 145 -12.94 -7.54 0.78
C VAL A 145 -12.68 -6.11 1.22
N MET A 146 -12.39 -5.23 0.27
CA MET A 146 -12.02 -3.83 0.53
C MET A 146 -13.00 -2.84 -0.10
N ASN A 147 -14.27 -3.24 -0.20
CA ASN A 147 -15.38 -2.38 -0.62
C ASN A 147 -15.80 -1.45 0.55
N ASP A 148 -16.77 -0.58 0.35
CA ASP A 148 -17.37 0.15 1.46
C ASP A 148 -17.99 -0.78 2.50
N ASP A 149 -18.23 -0.29 3.72
CA ASP A 149 -18.65 -1.12 4.86
C ASP A 149 -19.94 -1.92 4.60
N ILE A 150 -20.89 -1.32 3.85
CA ILE A 150 -22.19 -1.94 3.56
C ILE A 150 -22.01 -3.06 2.53
N ALA A 151 -21.31 -2.76 1.43
CA ALA A 151 -21.02 -3.75 0.40
C ALA A 151 -20.15 -4.89 0.96
N SER A 152 -19.13 -4.57 1.76
CA SER A 152 -18.28 -5.56 2.43
C SER A 152 -19.08 -6.50 3.32
N THR A 153 -20.05 -5.98 4.07
CA THR A 153 -20.94 -6.79 4.92
C THR A 153 -21.72 -7.80 4.08
N ASN A 154 -22.34 -7.37 2.97
CA ASN A 154 -23.09 -8.24 2.07
C ASN A 154 -22.20 -9.31 1.43
N ILE A 155 -21.02 -8.90 0.94
CA ILE A 155 -20.05 -9.81 0.32
C ILE A 155 -19.63 -10.90 1.30
N ILE A 156 -19.26 -10.52 2.52
CA ILE A 156 -18.83 -11.48 3.56
C ILE A 156 -19.96 -12.44 3.91
N TYR A 157 -21.18 -11.93 4.05
CA TYR A 157 -22.35 -12.77 4.33
C TYR A 157 -22.60 -13.79 3.22
N THR A 158 -22.49 -13.38 1.95
CA THR A 158 -22.58 -14.27 0.78
C THR A 158 -21.48 -15.34 0.76
N ILE A 159 -20.24 -14.96 1.12
CA ILE A 159 -19.12 -15.91 1.24
C ILE A 159 -19.42 -16.96 2.32
N ARG A 160 -19.95 -16.55 3.46
CA ARG A 160 -20.30 -17.44 4.60
C ARG A 160 -21.45 -18.41 4.31
N GLU A 161 -22.33 -18.09 3.36
CA GLU A 161 -23.33 -19.07 2.87
C GLU A 161 -22.70 -20.29 2.17
N ILE A 162 -21.47 -20.14 1.66
CA ILE A 162 -20.79 -21.20 0.89
C ILE A 162 -19.72 -21.86 1.75
N ASN A 163 -18.89 -21.06 2.41
CA ASN A 163 -17.76 -21.54 3.20
C ASN A 163 -17.58 -20.67 4.44
N ASP A 164 -17.75 -21.28 5.62
CA ASP A 164 -17.63 -20.64 6.92
C ASP A 164 -16.18 -20.62 7.45
N GLN A 165 -15.25 -21.35 6.83
CA GLN A 165 -13.86 -21.52 7.26
C GLN A 165 -12.86 -20.66 6.48
N VAL A 166 -13.18 -20.26 5.25
CA VAL A 166 -12.23 -19.46 4.45
C VAL A 166 -11.87 -18.16 5.17
N ILE A 167 -10.58 -17.85 5.20
CA ILE A 167 -10.09 -16.62 5.83
C ILE A 167 -10.56 -15.42 5.00
N THR A 168 -11.24 -14.47 5.66
CA THR A 168 -11.69 -13.22 5.06
C THR A 168 -11.03 -12.04 5.75
N VAL A 169 -10.61 -11.07 4.95
CA VAL A 169 -10.01 -9.81 5.41
C VAL A 169 -10.81 -8.65 4.88
N THR A 170 -11.18 -7.74 5.75
CA THR A 170 -11.89 -6.52 5.36
C THR A 170 -11.38 -5.29 6.10
N ASN A 171 -11.70 -4.11 5.58
CA ASN A 171 -11.48 -2.84 6.23
C ASN A 171 -12.81 -2.31 6.79
N ALA A 172 -12.80 -1.81 8.01
CA ALA A 172 -13.90 -1.02 8.55
C ALA A 172 -13.54 0.47 8.40
N ASP A 173 -14.34 1.18 7.64
CA ASP A 173 -14.19 2.61 7.43
C ASP A 173 -14.71 3.44 8.62
N LEU A 174 -15.77 2.94 9.26
CA LEU A 174 -16.37 3.53 10.44
C LEU A 174 -16.18 2.63 11.66
N ASP A 175 -16.13 3.23 12.86
CA ASP A 175 -16.00 2.48 14.11
C ASP A 175 -17.21 1.60 14.38
N ASP A 176 -18.39 2.12 14.08
CA ASP A 176 -19.67 1.42 14.26
C ASP A 176 -19.85 0.24 13.28
N SER A 177 -19.01 0.15 12.25
CA SER A 177 -19.04 -0.98 11.30
C SER A 177 -18.18 -2.16 11.72
N LEU A 178 -17.32 -1.99 12.71
CA LEU A 178 -16.35 -3.00 13.09
C LEU A 178 -17.03 -4.28 13.63
N ASP A 179 -17.97 -4.12 14.54
CA ASP A 179 -18.75 -5.21 15.10
C ASP A 179 -19.72 -5.83 14.09
N ILE A 180 -20.30 -5.00 13.19
CA ILE A 180 -21.17 -5.47 12.11
C ILE A 180 -20.42 -6.39 11.15
N LEU A 181 -19.23 -6.01 10.71
CA LEU A 181 -18.38 -6.82 9.84
C LEU A 181 -17.90 -8.11 10.52
N GLN A 182 -17.64 -8.07 11.83
CA GLN A 182 -17.34 -9.26 12.62
C GLN A 182 -18.56 -10.19 12.74
N LEU A 183 -19.75 -9.65 13.01
CA LEU A 183 -21.01 -10.40 13.05
C LEU A 183 -21.39 -10.98 11.69
N ALA A 184 -21.06 -10.32 10.59
CA ALA A 184 -21.20 -10.87 9.24
C ALA A 184 -20.29 -12.07 8.98
N GLY A 185 -19.30 -12.30 9.85
CA GLY A 185 -18.40 -13.46 9.80
C GLY A 185 -17.02 -13.16 9.23
N SER A 186 -16.58 -11.89 9.17
CA SER A 186 -15.21 -11.58 8.77
C SER A 186 -14.21 -12.16 9.75
N THR A 187 -13.17 -12.84 9.24
CA THR A 187 -12.11 -13.41 10.09
C THR A 187 -11.21 -12.31 10.66
N HIS A 188 -10.84 -11.34 9.81
CA HIS A 188 -10.03 -10.20 10.20
C HIS A 188 -10.67 -8.90 9.70
N VAL A 189 -11.00 -8.01 10.65
CA VAL A 189 -11.49 -6.66 10.36
C VAL A 189 -10.42 -5.67 10.77
N PHE A 190 -9.84 -4.98 9.80
CA PHE A 190 -8.83 -3.96 10.03
C PHE A 190 -9.45 -2.56 9.95
N GLN A 191 -8.81 -1.60 10.57
CA GLN A 191 -9.06 -0.16 10.39
C GLN A 191 -7.76 0.48 9.90
N PHE A 192 -7.43 0.28 8.61
CA PHE A 192 -6.15 0.71 8.05
C PHE A 192 -5.87 2.20 8.25
N THR A 193 -6.89 3.04 8.14
CA THR A 193 -6.81 4.48 8.41
C THR A 193 -6.36 4.76 9.84
N LYS A 194 -6.94 4.07 10.83
CA LYS A 194 -6.53 4.22 12.23
C LYS A 194 -5.15 3.61 12.50
N MET A 195 -4.85 2.48 11.89
CA MET A 195 -3.53 1.85 12.01
C MET A 195 -2.44 2.80 11.52
N LEU A 196 -2.65 3.44 10.35
CA LEU A 196 -1.73 4.42 9.80
C LEU A 196 -1.59 5.65 10.71
N GLY A 197 -2.69 6.22 11.17
CA GLY A 197 -2.68 7.37 12.09
C GLY A 197 -1.92 7.07 13.39
N LYS A 198 -2.17 5.92 14.02
CA LYS A 198 -1.42 5.46 15.19
C LYS A 198 0.07 5.25 14.88
N ALA A 199 0.40 4.71 13.72
CA ALA A 199 1.78 4.49 13.32
C ALA A 199 2.53 5.82 13.06
N LEU A 200 1.88 6.81 12.46
CA LEU A 200 2.42 8.16 12.27
C LEU A 200 2.67 8.85 13.64
N SER A 201 1.70 8.80 14.55
CA SER A 201 1.82 9.44 15.85
C SER A 201 2.92 8.86 16.74
N ARG A 202 3.23 7.56 16.62
CA ARG A 202 4.30 6.90 17.37
C ARG A 202 5.69 7.39 16.99
N ARG A 203 5.85 8.00 15.82
CA ARG A 203 7.14 8.47 15.28
C ARG A 203 7.46 9.93 15.63
N VAL A 204 6.59 10.58 16.37
CA VAL A 204 6.78 11.99 16.80
C VAL A 204 7.93 12.10 17.79
N LEU A 205 8.86 13.04 17.54
CA LEU A 205 9.97 13.33 18.43
C LEU A 205 9.52 13.98 19.74
N GLY A 206 10.26 13.67 20.81
CA GLY A 206 10.10 14.34 22.10
C GLY A 206 9.13 13.67 23.07
N ILE A 207 8.41 12.62 22.66
CA ILE A 207 7.45 11.94 23.53
C ILE A 207 8.08 10.72 24.19
N ASN A 208 8.81 9.92 23.43
CA ASN A 208 9.72 8.89 23.88
C ASN A 208 10.77 8.71 22.77
N MET A 209 12.05 8.87 23.06
CA MET A 209 13.15 8.51 22.17
C MET A 209 13.30 6.98 22.05
N GLU A 210 12.23 6.24 22.38
CA GLU A 210 12.21 4.80 22.40
C GLU A 210 12.13 4.23 20.99
N ALA A 211 12.79 3.10 20.80
CA ALA A 211 12.69 2.32 19.59
C ALA A 211 11.22 1.90 19.36
N ASN A 212 10.68 2.24 18.20
CA ASN A 212 9.31 1.90 17.82
C ASN A 212 9.29 0.51 17.18
N ILE A 213 8.62 -0.45 17.83
CA ILE A 213 8.50 -1.81 17.29
C ILE A 213 7.63 -1.78 16.04
N ILE A 214 8.22 -2.18 14.90
CA ILE A 214 7.57 -2.26 13.58
C ILE A 214 7.24 -3.69 13.16
N GLY A 215 7.79 -4.69 13.86
CA GLY A 215 7.50 -6.09 13.60
C GLY A 215 7.96 -7.01 14.70
N ARG A 216 7.29 -8.17 14.79
CA ARG A 216 7.65 -9.27 15.69
C ARG A 216 7.70 -10.57 14.90
N PHE A 217 8.79 -11.27 15.01
CA PHE A 217 8.98 -12.59 14.42
C PHE A 217 9.42 -13.55 15.53
N ASP A 218 8.50 -14.34 16.07
CA ASP A 218 8.64 -15.10 17.31
C ASP A 218 9.07 -14.18 18.48
N GLU A 219 10.24 -14.44 19.08
CA GLU A 219 10.82 -13.62 20.16
C GLU A 219 11.67 -12.44 19.64
N LEU A 220 11.95 -12.40 18.34
CA LEU A 220 12.71 -11.33 17.71
C LEU A 220 11.81 -10.13 17.46
N LEU A 221 12.21 -8.97 17.92
CA LEU A 221 11.58 -7.70 17.65
C LEU A 221 12.41 -6.91 16.65
N ILE A 222 11.74 -6.33 15.68
CA ILE A 222 12.32 -5.35 14.77
C ILE A 222 11.75 -3.98 15.14
N ALA A 223 12.64 -3.01 15.29
CA ALA A 223 12.24 -1.67 15.70
C ALA A 223 12.96 -0.59 14.88
N GLU A 224 12.33 0.55 14.75
CA GLU A 224 12.91 1.77 14.20
C GLU A 224 13.24 2.75 15.31
N ALA A 225 14.41 3.39 15.23
CA ALA A 225 14.85 4.40 16.18
C ALA A 225 15.46 5.59 15.43
N PRO A 226 14.80 6.77 15.43
CA PRO A 226 15.38 7.98 14.89
C PRO A 226 16.65 8.37 15.68
N ALA A 227 17.72 8.69 14.97
CA ALA A 227 18.97 9.13 15.61
C ALA A 227 18.98 10.63 15.92
N MET A 228 18.04 11.37 15.37
CA MET A 228 17.89 12.81 15.59
C MET A 228 17.79 13.15 17.07
N ARG A 229 18.60 14.11 17.51
CA ARG A 229 18.67 14.57 18.92
C ARG A 229 19.07 13.50 19.94
N THR A 230 19.67 12.40 19.50
CA THR A 230 20.27 11.43 20.38
C THR A 230 21.79 11.64 20.46
N TRP A 231 22.43 11.01 21.44
CA TRP A 231 23.89 11.01 21.56
C TRP A 231 24.58 10.26 20.41
N LEU A 232 23.81 9.56 19.57
CA LEU A 232 24.30 8.85 18.40
C LEU A 232 24.64 9.79 17.25
N GLN A 233 23.95 10.91 17.16
CA GLN A 233 24.11 11.88 16.07
C GLN A 233 25.55 12.39 15.99
N GLY A 234 26.12 12.37 14.77
CA GLY A 234 27.48 12.80 14.49
C GLY A 234 28.53 11.73 14.73
N ARG A 235 28.18 10.54 15.22
CA ARG A 235 29.08 9.40 15.41
C ARG A 235 29.01 8.44 14.23
N THR A 236 30.04 7.63 14.06
CA THR A 236 30.00 6.47 13.19
C THR A 236 29.32 5.28 13.89
N MET A 237 28.92 4.27 13.14
CA MET A 237 28.36 3.04 13.71
C MET A 237 29.34 2.35 14.67
N ALA A 238 30.63 2.34 14.35
CA ALA A 238 31.66 1.80 15.24
C ALA A 238 31.79 2.57 16.55
N GLU A 239 31.82 3.92 16.49
CA GLU A 239 31.91 4.79 17.65
C GLU A 239 30.68 4.73 18.55
N SER A 240 29.51 4.37 18.00
CA SER A 240 28.27 4.22 18.77
C SER A 240 28.33 3.03 19.75
N ARG A 241 29.09 1.98 19.44
CA ARG A 241 29.20 0.74 20.22
C ARG A 241 27.86 0.17 20.67
N LEU A 242 26.78 0.39 19.87
CA LEU A 242 25.42 0.04 20.24
C LEU A 242 25.25 -1.43 20.62
N ARG A 243 25.86 -2.34 19.83
CA ARG A 243 25.78 -3.77 20.10
C ARG A 243 26.40 -4.15 21.44
N GLU A 244 27.55 -3.56 21.78
CA GLU A 244 28.24 -3.82 23.07
C GLU A 244 27.43 -3.26 24.24
N LEU A 245 26.85 -2.07 24.08
CA LEU A 245 26.14 -1.39 25.16
C LEU A 245 24.72 -1.96 25.40
N THR A 246 24.05 -2.44 24.37
CA THR A 246 22.62 -2.74 24.45
C THR A 246 22.25 -4.15 23.97
N GLY A 247 23.17 -4.83 23.29
CA GLY A 247 22.92 -6.14 22.69
C GLY A 247 22.08 -6.12 21.40
N VAL A 248 21.56 -4.97 20.98
CA VAL A 248 20.79 -4.86 19.71
C VAL A 248 21.72 -4.93 18.51
N THR A 249 21.24 -5.48 17.42
CA THR A 249 21.93 -5.41 16.12
C THR A 249 21.29 -4.34 15.25
N VAL A 250 22.09 -3.43 14.70
CA VAL A 250 21.65 -2.50 13.65
C VAL A 250 21.70 -3.23 12.32
N VAL A 251 20.52 -3.57 11.80
CA VAL A 251 20.38 -4.37 10.58
C VAL A 251 20.32 -3.50 9.33
N GLY A 252 19.97 -2.24 9.49
CA GLY A 252 19.89 -1.27 8.42
C GLY A 252 19.77 0.15 8.94
N VAL A 253 19.92 1.09 8.05
CA VAL A 253 19.63 2.51 8.28
C VAL A 253 18.82 3.05 7.14
N TRP A 254 17.79 3.81 7.46
CA TRP A 254 17.10 4.67 6.52
C TRP A 254 17.76 6.04 6.52
N GLU A 255 18.14 6.49 5.34
CA GLU A 255 18.70 7.81 5.15
C GLU A 255 17.94 8.45 3.98
N GLN A 256 17.14 9.47 4.27
CA GLN A 256 16.33 10.18 3.27
C GLN A 256 15.51 9.24 2.36
N GLY A 257 14.90 8.19 2.93
CA GLY A 257 14.08 7.22 2.20
C GLY A 257 14.86 6.11 1.49
N HIS A 258 16.17 6.06 1.61
CA HIS A 258 16.98 4.98 1.09
C HIS A 258 17.42 4.05 2.21
N PHE A 259 17.09 2.76 2.07
CA PHE A 259 17.58 1.74 2.97
C PHE A 259 19.01 1.38 2.61
N ASN A 260 19.90 1.48 3.58
CA ASN A 260 21.30 1.11 3.44
C ASN A 260 21.71 0.13 4.52
N ILE A 261 22.57 -0.82 4.17
CA ILE A 261 23.22 -1.70 5.16
C ILE A 261 24.41 -0.93 5.73
N PRO A 262 24.44 -0.61 7.04
CA PRO A 262 25.50 0.20 7.59
C PRO A 262 26.80 -0.59 7.69
N THR A 263 27.90 0.10 7.44
CA THR A 263 29.25 -0.37 7.75
C THR A 263 29.76 0.26 9.05
N ALA A 264 30.89 -0.18 9.56
CA ALA A 264 31.52 0.42 10.75
C ALA A 264 31.75 1.94 10.59
N LEU A 265 32.00 2.40 9.36
CA LEU A 265 32.28 3.81 9.04
C LEU A 265 31.03 4.62 8.68
N THR A 266 29.86 4.01 8.60
CA THR A 266 28.61 4.73 8.30
C THR A 266 28.36 5.78 9.38
N GLN A 267 28.23 7.04 8.96
CA GLN A 267 27.92 8.15 9.86
C GLN A 267 26.43 8.16 10.18
N ILE A 268 26.11 8.43 11.44
CA ILE A 268 24.76 8.62 11.95
C ILE A 268 24.46 10.12 11.89
N THR A 269 23.57 10.52 11.00
CA THR A 269 23.17 11.91 10.81
C THR A 269 21.85 12.22 11.54
N GLU A 270 21.37 13.44 11.47
CA GLU A 270 20.05 13.81 11.99
C GLU A 270 18.89 13.19 11.20
N SER A 271 19.10 12.83 9.92
CA SER A 271 18.12 12.17 9.08
C SER A 271 18.15 10.64 9.19
N THR A 272 19.12 10.08 9.92
CA THR A 272 19.25 8.64 10.07
C THR A 272 18.16 8.05 10.96
N VAL A 273 17.47 7.02 10.47
CA VAL A 273 16.61 6.14 11.27
C VAL A 273 17.23 4.76 11.30
N LEU A 274 17.60 4.31 12.50
CA LEU A 274 18.19 2.99 12.71
C LEU A 274 17.10 1.93 12.65
N VAL A 275 17.37 0.82 11.96
CA VAL A 275 16.56 -0.39 12.02
C VAL A 275 17.28 -1.38 12.93
N LEU A 276 16.64 -1.71 14.04
CA LEU A 276 17.18 -2.51 15.12
C LEU A 276 16.53 -3.88 15.14
N ALA A 277 17.32 -4.92 15.39
CA ALA A 277 16.83 -6.25 15.70
C ALA A 277 17.30 -6.66 17.09
N GLY A 278 16.42 -7.24 17.90
CA GLY A 278 16.76 -7.68 19.24
C GLY A 278 15.59 -8.28 20.01
N SER A 279 15.86 -8.82 21.19
CA SER A 279 14.85 -9.24 22.15
C SER A 279 14.22 -8.01 22.84
N GLU A 280 13.10 -8.22 23.52
CA GLU A 280 12.46 -7.16 24.30
C GLU A 280 13.39 -6.54 25.35
N ALA A 281 14.17 -7.37 26.02
CA ALA A 281 15.17 -6.91 27.01
C ALA A 281 16.25 -6.03 26.38
N GLN A 282 16.75 -6.40 25.19
CA GLN A 282 17.76 -5.63 24.46
C GLN A 282 17.23 -4.29 23.98
N LEU A 283 16.00 -4.24 23.45
CA LEU A 283 15.36 -2.99 23.04
C LEU A 283 15.08 -2.09 24.25
N LYS A 284 14.68 -2.64 25.39
CA LYS A 284 14.52 -1.88 26.63
C LYS A 284 15.86 -1.29 27.10
N GLN A 285 16.94 -2.02 26.98
CA GLN A 285 18.28 -1.51 27.32
C GLN A 285 18.72 -0.41 26.35
N PHE A 286 18.44 -0.55 25.05
CA PHE A 286 18.63 0.50 24.05
C PHE A 286 17.88 1.77 24.45
N ASN A 287 16.58 1.67 24.74
CA ASN A 287 15.76 2.81 25.15
C ASN A 287 16.33 3.50 26.38
N THR A 288 16.75 2.73 27.38
CA THR A 288 17.40 3.29 28.59
C THR A 288 18.70 4.03 28.24
N SER A 289 19.53 3.49 27.34
CA SER A 289 20.79 4.11 26.93
C SER A 289 20.60 5.43 26.19
N ILE A 290 19.57 5.51 25.36
CA ILE A 290 19.22 6.74 24.62
C ILE A 290 18.70 7.80 25.58
N THR A 291 17.81 7.44 26.51
CA THR A 291 17.22 8.36 27.47
C THR A 291 18.24 8.86 28.50
N ALA A 292 19.11 8.00 29.03
CA ALA A 292 20.09 8.36 30.05
C ALA A 292 21.20 9.32 29.56
N ALA A 293 21.55 9.25 28.27
CA ALA A 293 22.56 10.11 27.67
C ALA A 293 21.99 11.42 27.10
N GLY A 294 20.67 11.49 27.01
CA GLY A 294 19.97 12.69 26.54
C GLY A 294 19.72 13.66 27.71
N ASN A 295 20.65 14.58 27.98
CA ASN A 295 20.34 15.85 28.62
C ASN A 295 19.52 16.72 27.67
N GLY A 296 18.48 16.14 27.05
CA GLY A 296 17.53 16.86 26.24
C GLY A 296 16.64 17.69 27.14
N THR A 297 17.09 18.88 27.50
CA THR A 297 16.14 19.98 27.78
C THR A 297 15.17 20.00 26.62
N ASN A 298 13.88 19.77 26.91
CA ASN A 298 12.80 19.99 25.97
C ASN A 298 12.86 21.47 25.53
N GLU A 299 13.70 21.79 24.52
CA GLU A 299 13.78 23.14 23.96
C GLU A 299 12.54 23.48 23.12
N TYR A 300 11.72 22.47 22.80
CA TYR A 300 10.48 22.67 22.05
C TYR A 300 9.28 22.37 22.95
N ASN A 301 8.71 23.44 23.49
CA ASN A 301 7.48 23.42 24.30
C ASN A 301 6.22 23.66 23.46
N GLY A 302 6.30 23.53 22.14
CA GLY A 302 5.17 23.75 21.23
C GLY A 302 4.37 22.48 20.95
N PRO A 303 3.11 22.63 20.50
CA PRO A 303 2.27 21.50 20.13
C PRO A 303 2.77 20.81 18.86
N VAL A 304 2.49 19.51 18.72
CA VAL A 304 2.64 18.80 17.45
C VAL A 304 1.59 19.31 16.47
N ILE A 305 2.00 19.64 15.25
CA ILE A 305 1.08 20.12 14.23
C ILE A 305 0.69 18.97 13.30
N VAL A 306 -0.63 18.77 13.13
CA VAL A 306 -1.19 17.80 12.20
C VAL A 306 -1.86 18.56 11.05
N LEU A 307 -1.40 18.32 9.81
CA LEU A 307 -1.94 18.93 8.61
C LEU A 307 -2.93 17.99 7.92
N GLY A 308 -4.22 18.28 8.07
CA GLY A 308 -5.35 17.47 7.62
C GLY A 308 -6.09 16.82 8.79
N GLY A 309 -7.35 17.21 9.02
CA GLY A 309 -8.24 16.68 10.07
C GLY A 309 -9.17 15.57 9.59
N GLY A 310 -8.87 14.91 8.48
CA GLY A 310 -9.59 13.74 8.02
C GLY A 310 -9.49 12.56 8.98
N ARG A 311 -9.97 11.37 8.58
CA ARG A 311 -9.97 10.17 9.43
C ARG A 311 -8.57 9.82 9.99
N GLU A 312 -7.52 9.90 9.16
CA GLU A 312 -6.14 9.68 9.62
C GLU A 312 -5.70 10.76 10.61
N GLY A 313 -5.96 12.04 10.31
CA GLY A 313 -5.59 13.13 11.19
C GLY A 313 -6.29 13.08 12.55
N GLN A 314 -7.56 12.67 12.57
CA GLN A 314 -8.30 12.41 13.81
C GLN A 314 -7.66 11.25 14.58
N SER A 315 -7.30 10.14 13.89
CA SER A 315 -6.63 9.02 14.54
C SER A 315 -5.25 9.38 15.09
N VAL A 316 -4.50 10.27 14.40
CA VAL A 316 -3.26 10.86 14.93
C VAL A 316 -3.56 11.68 16.18
N ALA A 317 -4.55 12.58 16.14
CA ALA A 317 -4.95 13.43 17.25
C ALA A 317 -5.35 12.60 18.48
N ASP A 318 -6.19 11.58 18.30
CA ASP A 318 -6.61 10.68 19.38
C ASP A 318 -5.41 9.95 19.99
N SER A 319 -4.51 9.44 19.16
CA SER A 319 -3.31 8.75 19.64
C SER A 319 -2.32 9.69 20.36
N LEU A 320 -2.18 10.94 19.94
CA LEU A 320 -1.39 11.96 20.64
C LEU A 320 -2.03 12.32 21.99
N LYS A 321 -3.34 12.48 22.00
CA LYS A 321 -4.13 12.76 23.22
C LYS A 321 -4.00 11.64 24.25
N ASP A 322 -4.12 10.37 23.82
CA ASP A 322 -3.97 9.21 24.72
C ASP A 322 -2.58 9.14 25.36
N ARG A 323 -1.58 9.70 24.68
CA ARG A 323 -0.20 9.80 25.16
C ARG A 323 0.13 11.08 25.92
N GLY A 324 -0.87 11.94 26.14
CA GLY A 324 -0.71 13.21 26.84
C GLY A 324 0.12 14.26 26.09
N VAL A 325 0.15 14.19 24.77
CA VAL A 325 0.92 15.07 23.90
C VAL A 325 0.07 16.25 23.47
N GLU A 326 0.58 17.45 23.62
CA GLU A 326 -0.08 18.65 23.11
C GLU A 326 -0.01 18.69 21.58
N PHE A 327 -1.13 18.98 20.93
CA PHE A 327 -1.21 19.02 19.45
C PHE A 327 -2.19 20.08 18.98
N LYS A 328 -2.05 20.45 17.70
CA LYS A 328 -3.00 21.26 16.93
C LYS A 328 -3.22 20.61 15.57
N VAL A 329 -4.48 20.57 15.13
CA VAL A 329 -4.85 20.03 13.81
C VAL A 329 -5.34 21.16 12.92
N ILE A 330 -4.76 21.31 11.74
CA ILE A 330 -5.25 22.26 10.73
C ILE A 330 -6.17 21.54 9.76
N GLU A 331 -7.41 22.00 9.67
CA GLU A 331 -8.43 21.41 8.78
C GLU A 331 -9.20 22.52 8.04
N LYS A 332 -9.34 22.35 6.72
CA LYS A 332 -10.03 23.34 5.86
C LYS A 332 -11.56 23.21 5.87
N LYS A 333 -12.09 22.06 6.29
CA LYS A 333 -13.53 21.79 6.33
C LYS A 333 -14.10 22.19 7.69
N SER A 334 -14.96 23.22 7.73
CA SER A 334 -15.58 23.72 8.96
C SER A 334 -16.36 22.63 9.71
N VAL A 335 -17.08 21.77 8.99
CA VAL A 335 -17.86 20.65 9.57
C VAL A 335 -16.99 19.69 10.41
N ILE A 336 -15.70 19.59 10.10
CA ILE A 336 -14.74 18.77 10.86
C ILE A 336 -14.09 19.62 11.95
N ALA A 337 -13.55 20.79 11.60
CA ALA A 337 -12.79 21.64 12.52
C ALA A 337 -13.62 22.08 13.74
N GLU A 338 -14.87 22.46 13.54
CA GLU A 338 -15.75 22.96 14.61
C GLU A 338 -16.15 21.89 15.65
N LYS A 339 -15.96 20.61 15.34
CA LYS A 339 -16.28 19.52 16.27
C LYS A 339 -15.23 19.31 17.36
N HIS A 340 -14.02 19.85 17.18
CA HIS A 340 -12.87 19.56 18.03
C HIS A 340 -12.20 20.86 18.49
N ARG A 341 -11.95 20.97 19.81
CA ARG A 341 -11.36 22.18 20.41
C ARG A 341 -9.92 22.46 19.93
N ASP A 342 -9.17 21.42 19.60
CA ASP A 342 -7.75 21.50 19.22
C ASP A 342 -7.56 21.59 17.71
N PHE A 343 -8.65 21.81 16.95
CA PHE A 343 -8.62 21.98 15.52
C PHE A 343 -8.71 23.46 15.15
N ILE A 344 -7.88 23.86 14.20
CA ILE A 344 -7.83 25.20 13.62
C ILE A 344 -8.44 25.13 12.23
N LEU A 345 -9.48 25.93 12.00
CA LEU A 345 -10.11 26.04 10.68
C LEU A 345 -9.23 26.89 9.77
N GLY A 346 -8.68 26.29 8.72
CA GLY A 346 -7.86 27.02 7.76
C GLY A 346 -7.14 26.12 6.78
N SER A 347 -6.38 26.73 5.88
CA SER A 347 -5.55 26.03 4.94
C SER A 347 -4.15 25.82 5.51
N ALA A 348 -3.62 24.59 5.43
CA ALA A 348 -2.25 24.30 5.82
C ALA A 348 -1.18 24.97 4.92
N SER A 349 -1.58 25.57 3.80
CA SER A 349 -0.70 26.39 2.94
C SER A 349 -0.74 27.89 3.29
N ASP A 350 -1.49 28.28 4.29
CA ASP A 350 -1.56 29.65 4.80
C ASP A 350 -0.59 29.83 5.98
N ILE A 351 0.29 30.83 5.88
CA ILE A 351 1.31 31.08 6.89
C ILE A 351 0.70 31.54 8.21
N ASP A 352 -0.35 32.34 8.20
CA ASP A 352 -0.99 32.87 9.40
C ASP A 352 -1.65 31.72 10.19
N VAL A 353 -2.24 30.75 9.50
CA VAL A 353 -2.81 29.53 10.11
C VAL A 353 -1.71 28.64 10.71
N LEU A 354 -0.56 28.52 10.05
CA LEU A 354 0.59 27.78 10.58
C LEU A 354 1.20 28.47 11.80
N ILE A 355 1.26 29.80 11.83
CA ILE A 355 1.72 30.58 12.99
C ILE A 355 0.75 30.40 14.17
N GLU A 356 -0.57 30.47 13.92
CA GLU A 356 -1.59 30.20 14.95
C GLU A 356 -1.45 28.77 15.52
N ALA A 357 -1.10 27.81 14.68
CA ALA A 357 -0.85 26.43 15.10
C ALA A 357 0.48 26.24 15.86
N GLY A 358 1.36 27.24 15.90
CA GLY A 358 2.62 27.21 16.64
C GLY A 358 3.80 26.66 15.86
N ILE A 359 3.88 26.91 14.54
CA ILE A 359 4.96 26.38 13.68
C ILE A 359 6.35 26.76 14.16
N ASP A 360 6.51 27.93 14.80
CA ASP A 360 7.80 28.44 15.29
C ASP A 360 8.39 27.60 16.42
N SER A 361 7.53 26.88 17.19
CA SER A 361 7.94 26.11 18.38
C SER A 361 7.63 24.62 18.27
N THR A 362 6.95 24.16 17.20
CA THR A 362 6.58 22.75 17.06
C THR A 362 7.80 21.84 16.95
N PRO A 363 7.82 20.69 17.64
CA PRO A 363 8.85 19.68 17.48
C PRO A 363 8.67 18.84 16.21
N SER A 364 7.41 18.63 15.79
CA SER A 364 7.08 17.71 14.69
C SER A 364 5.82 18.15 13.95
N ILE A 365 5.83 17.96 12.64
CA ILE A 365 4.69 18.18 11.76
C ILE A 365 4.30 16.83 11.14
N ILE A 366 3.02 16.48 11.24
CA ILE A 366 2.47 15.26 10.63
C ILE A 366 1.52 15.66 9.50
N ILE A 367 1.80 15.20 8.29
CA ILE A 367 0.98 15.48 7.10
C ILE A 367 0.13 14.27 6.78
N THR A 368 -1.21 14.41 6.85
CA THR A 368 -2.19 13.32 6.76
C THR A 368 -3.22 13.52 5.65
N THR A 369 -2.98 14.42 4.68
CA THR A 369 -3.96 14.62 3.61
C THR A 369 -3.95 13.42 2.64
N HIS A 370 -5.09 13.18 1.97
CA HIS A 370 -5.21 12.07 1.00
C HIS A 370 -4.60 12.38 -0.38
N ASP A 371 -4.19 13.62 -0.62
CA ASP A 371 -3.59 14.07 -1.87
C ASP A 371 -2.07 14.10 -1.74
N ASP A 372 -1.39 13.16 -2.37
CA ASP A 372 0.08 13.07 -2.33
C ASP A 372 0.76 14.31 -2.93
N SER A 373 0.16 14.98 -3.92
CA SER A 373 0.70 16.21 -4.50
C SER A 373 0.66 17.35 -3.48
N LEU A 374 -0.43 17.44 -2.73
CA LEU A 374 -0.55 18.38 -1.62
C LEU A 374 0.43 18.04 -0.49
N ASN A 375 0.61 16.77 -0.17
CA ASN A 375 1.56 16.33 0.86
C ASN A 375 3.01 16.71 0.47
N ILE A 376 3.40 16.55 -0.78
CA ILE A 376 4.70 16.98 -1.30
C ILE A 376 4.85 18.51 -1.18
N TYR A 377 3.84 19.26 -1.60
CA TYR A 377 3.85 20.73 -1.49
C TYR A 377 4.00 21.18 -0.04
N LEU A 378 3.20 20.66 0.88
CA LEU A 378 3.23 20.99 2.30
C LEU A 378 4.56 20.60 2.94
N THR A 379 5.15 19.47 2.54
CA THR A 379 6.47 19.03 3.01
C THR A 379 7.54 20.05 2.64
N ILE A 380 7.61 20.49 1.36
CA ILE A 380 8.56 21.51 0.91
C ILE A 380 8.32 22.82 1.65
N TYR A 381 7.05 23.22 1.79
CA TYR A 381 6.69 24.49 2.41
C TYR A 381 7.08 24.51 3.91
N CYS A 382 6.73 23.49 4.67
CA CYS A 382 7.11 23.37 6.07
C CYS A 382 8.63 23.28 6.27
N ARG A 383 9.34 22.52 5.41
CA ARG A 383 10.79 22.42 5.47
C ARG A 383 11.48 23.75 5.22
N ARG A 384 10.93 24.56 4.30
CA ARG A 384 11.43 25.93 4.03
C ARG A 384 11.21 26.86 5.23
N LEU A 385 10.06 26.76 5.91
CA LEU A 385 9.74 27.57 7.08
C LEU A 385 10.57 27.15 8.31
N ARG A 386 10.73 25.85 8.48
CA ARG A 386 11.44 25.25 9.61
C ARG A 386 12.42 24.17 9.11
N PRO A 387 13.67 24.55 8.84
CA PRO A 387 14.69 23.61 8.35
C PRO A 387 15.01 22.46 9.32
N ASP A 388 14.79 22.65 10.61
CA ASP A 388 15.13 21.78 11.73
C ASP A 388 13.97 20.91 12.25
N VAL A 389 12.72 21.16 11.79
CA VAL A 389 11.55 20.45 12.31
C VAL A 389 11.49 19.02 11.78
N GLN A 390 11.03 18.08 12.60
CA GLN A 390 10.69 16.74 12.08
C GLN A 390 9.43 16.80 11.24
N ILE A 391 9.48 16.27 10.01
CA ILE A 391 8.32 16.14 9.14
C ILE A 391 8.05 14.66 8.91
N ILE A 392 6.85 14.22 9.29
CA ILE A 392 6.32 12.88 9.06
C ILE A 392 5.20 13.02 8.05
N SER A 393 5.27 12.33 6.93
CA SER A 393 4.25 12.44 5.88
C SER A 393 3.60 11.10 5.58
N ARG A 394 2.33 11.14 5.29
CA ARG A 394 1.62 10.05 4.65
C ARG A 394 1.88 10.04 3.15
N ALA A 395 1.95 8.86 2.55
CA ALA A 395 1.79 8.63 1.12
C ALA A 395 0.58 7.73 0.86
N SER A 396 -0.17 7.99 -0.20
CA SER A 396 -1.23 7.08 -0.66
C SER A 396 -0.61 5.95 -1.46
N LEU A 397 0.35 6.25 -2.32
CA LEU A 397 1.00 5.33 -3.24
C LEU A 397 2.51 5.27 -3.00
N ASP A 398 3.09 4.08 -3.06
CA ASP A 398 4.51 3.83 -2.78
C ASP A 398 5.44 4.59 -3.73
N ARG A 399 5.04 4.81 -4.98
CA ARG A 399 5.82 5.60 -5.95
C ARG A 399 6.13 7.03 -5.49
N ASN A 400 5.35 7.57 -4.55
CA ASN A 400 5.52 8.94 -4.04
C ASN A 400 6.41 9.02 -2.80
N ILE A 401 6.79 7.89 -2.19
CA ILE A 401 7.64 7.83 -0.98
C ILE A 401 8.97 8.57 -1.22
N ASN A 402 9.70 8.20 -2.26
CA ASN A 402 10.99 8.84 -2.58
C ASN A 402 10.86 10.34 -2.87
N THR A 403 9.75 10.76 -3.47
CA THR A 403 9.49 12.17 -3.76
C THR A 403 9.24 12.96 -2.48
N LEU A 404 8.49 12.42 -1.53
CA LEU A 404 8.26 13.02 -0.21
C LEU A 404 9.55 13.14 0.60
N HIS A 405 10.41 12.12 0.58
CA HIS A 405 11.73 12.20 1.22
C HIS A 405 12.60 13.30 0.59
N ARG A 406 12.67 13.38 -0.74
CA ARG A 406 13.39 14.46 -1.44
C ARG A 406 12.79 15.84 -1.19
N ALA A 407 11.49 15.92 -0.93
CA ALA A 407 10.82 17.15 -0.52
C ALA A 407 11.21 17.60 0.90
N GLY A 408 11.80 16.71 1.70
CA GLY A 408 12.28 17.01 3.04
C GLY A 408 11.55 16.28 4.17
N ALA A 409 10.70 15.29 3.89
CA ALA A 409 10.12 14.44 4.93
C ALA A 409 11.21 13.56 5.56
N ASN A 410 11.27 13.54 6.89
CA ASN A 410 12.16 12.67 7.64
C ASN A 410 11.66 11.22 7.61
N LEU A 411 10.34 11.04 7.70
CA LEU A 411 9.67 9.76 7.68
C LEU A 411 8.45 9.83 6.75
N VAL A 412 8.25 8.79 5.97
CA VAL A 412 7.08 8.64 5.10
C VAL A 412 6.43 7.29 5.36
N MET A 413 5.13 7.27 5.52
CA MET A 413 4.36 6.04 5.65
C MET A 413 3.35 5.91 4.53
N SER A 414 3.40 4.79 3.83
CA SER A 414 2.48 4.49 2.74
C SER A 414 1.28 3.68 3.22
N PHE A 415 0.09 4.14 2.87
CA PHE A 415 -1.16 3.41 3.09
C PHE A 415 -1.16 2.09 2.30
N SER A 416 -0.70 2.14 1.05
CA SER A 416 -0.59 0.98 0.17
C SER A 416 0.38 -0.07 0.72
N SER A 417 1.56 0.34 1.19
CA SER A 417 2.51 -0.56 1.86
C SER A 417 1.92 -1.20 3.12
N LEU A 418 1.24 -0.42 3.96
CA LEU A 418 0.62 -0.94 5.19
C LEU A 418 -0.41 -2.03 4.89
N LEU A 419 -1.29 -1.78 3.92
CA LEU A 419 -2.31 -2.75 3.49
C LEU A 419 -1.64 -4.01 2.93
N THR A 420 -0.71 -3.83 1.98
CA THR A 420 -0.03 -4.93 1.32
C THR A 420 0.73 -5.82 2.30
N THR A 421 1.51 -5.24 3.20
CA THR A 421 2.27 -6.00 4.21
C THR A 421 1.35 -6.74 5.18
N THR A 422 0.25 -6.11 5.58
CA THR A 422 -0.74 -6.75 6.47
C THR A 422 -1.35 -7.98 5.82
N ILE A 423 -1.77 -7.88 4.55
CA ILE A 423 -2.37 -9.01 3.82
C ILE A 423 -1.34 -10.11 3.56
N MET A 424 -0.12 -9.75 3.11
CA MET A 424 0.94 -10.73 2.84
C MET A 424 1.33 -11.51 4.10
N ASN A 425 1.39 -10.85 5.25
CA ASN A 425 1.70 -11.49 6.54
C ASN A 425 0.61 -12.48 7.00
N LEU A 426 -0.63 -12.33 6.53
CA LEU A 426 -1.69 -13.31 6.78
C LEU A 426 -1.60 -14.55 5.88
N ILE A 427 -1.02 -14.41 4.68
CA ILE A 427 -0.90 -15.53 3.74
C ILE A 427 0.22 -16.49 4.16
N GLN A 428 1.34 -15.98 4.68
CA GLN A 428 2.52 -16.78 5.05
C GLN A 428 3.08 -16.43 6.44
N PRO A 429 2.30 -16.57 7.52
CA PRO A 429 2.64 -16.00 8.83
C PRO A 429 3.86 -16.64 9.50
N GLN A 430 4.25 -17.87 9.14
CA GLN A 430 5.36 -18.60 9.78
C GLN A 430 6.67 -18.54 8.98
N LYS A 431 6.62 -18.21 7.71
CA LYS A 431 7.81 -18.22 6.84
C LYS A 431 8.42 -16.84 6.65
N MET A 432 7.60 -15.80 6.68
CA MET A 432 8.03 -14.45 6.37
C MET A 432 7.20 -13.41 7.13
N LEU A 433 7.86 -12.35 7.58
CA LEU A 433 7.24 -11.14 8.08
C LEU A 433 7.67 -10.00 7.17
N MET A 434 6.74 -9.48 6.39
CA MET A 434 6.96 -8.23 5.66
C MET A 434 6.84 -7.06 6.61
N LEU A 435 7.81 -6.18 6.55
CA LEU A 435 7.81 -4.91 7.27
C LEU A 435 7.45 -3.78 6.29
N SER A 436 7.04 -2.66 6.84
CA SER A 436 6.83 -1.45 6.04
C SER A 436 8.10 -1.11 5.25
N GLU A 437 7.91 -0.48 4.06
CA GLU A 437 9.01 0.05 3.25
C GLU A 437 9.90 -1.00 2.54
N GLY A 438 9.39 -2.24 2.40
CA GLY A 438 10.05 -3.26 1.56
C GLY A 438 11.17 -4.04 2.24
N LEU A 439 11.21 -4.03 3.57
CA LEU A 439 12.04 -4.93 4.36
C LEU A 439 11.27 -6.20 4.69
N ASN A 440 11.95 -7.33 4.58
CA ASN A 440 11.42 -8.64 4.91
C ASN A 440 12.28 -9.32 5.97
N VAL A 441 11.63 -9.93 6.95
CA VAL A 441 12.24 -10.91 7.85
C VAL A 441 11.75 -12.28 7.41
N PHE A 442 12.64 -13.18 7.10
CA PHE A 442 12.27 -14.49 6.57
C PHE A 442 13.16 -15.58 7.17
N ARG A 443 12.58 -16.78 7.25
CA ARG A 443 13.25 -17.96 7.79
C ARG A 443 13.61 -18.91 6.67
N MET A 444 14.85 -19.39 6.68
CA MET A 444 15.36 -20.33 5.70
C MET A 444 16.12 -21.47 6.39
N PRO A 445 15.91 -22.73 6.01
CA PRO A 445 16.75 -23.83 6.47
C PRO A 445 18.19 -23.59 6.02
N LEU A 446 19.14 -24.08 6.79
CA LEU A 446 20.55 -23.91 6.50
C LEU A 446 20.90 -24.65 5.19
N HIS A 447 21.48 -23.93 4.25
CA HIS A 447 21.97 -24.54 3.02
C HIS A 447 23.27 -25.32 3.27
N PRO A 448 23.48 -26.52 2.69
CA PRO A 448 24.69 -27.36 2.94
C PRO A 448 26.03 -26.64 2.75
N LYS A 449 26.10 -25.64 1.86
CA LYS A 449 27.32 -24.82 1.65
C LYS A 449 27.70 -23.98 2.87
N LEU A 450 26.80 -23.76 3.81
CA LEU A 450 26.95 -22.88 4.98
C LEU A 450 27.19 -23.70 6.25
N GLU A 451 27.01 -25.01 6.23
CA GLU A 451 27.22 -25.91 7.38
C GLU A 451 28.66 -25.90 7.88
N ASN A 452 28.83 -26.05 9.18
CA ASN A 452 30.12 -26.09 9.88
C ASN A 452 30.98 -24.84 9.69
N LYS A 453 30.39 -23.72 9.29
CA LYS A 453 31.05 -22.42 9.17
C LYS A 453 30.54 -21.45 10.22
N SER A 454 31.35 -20.47 10.60
CA SER A 454 30.90 -19.39 11.47
C SER A 454 30.13 -18.32 10.67
N LEU A 455 29.32 -17.50 11.36
CA LEU A 455 28.62 -16.37 10.71
C LEU A 455 29.59 -15.36 10.07
N ILE A 456 30.84 -15.27 10.59
CA ILE A 456 31.89 -14.43 10.01
C ILE A 456 32.34 -15.01 8.67
N ASP A 457 32.54 -16.33 8.60
CA ASP A 457 33.12 -16.99 7.43
C ASP A 457 32.18 -17.06 6.24
N ILE A 458 30.87 -17.03 6.49
CA ILE A 458 29.85 -17.18 5.43
C ILE A 458 29.53 -15.90 4.64
N GLN A 459 29.94 -14.73 5.14
CA GLN A 459 29.82 -13.42 4.45
C GLN A 459 28.47 -13.15 3.76
N ILE A 460 27.36 -13.68 4.30
CA ILE A 460 26.01 -13.56 3.72
C ILE A 460 25.66 -12.09 3.43
N ARG A 461 26.07 -11.19 4.33
CA ARG A 461 25.76 -9.77 4.23
C ARG A 461 26.39 -9.11 3.01
N GLU A 462 27.63 -9.44 2.72
CA GLU A 462 28.39 -8.93 1.58
C GLU A 462 27.87 -9.53 0.26
N GLU A 463 27.56 -10.83 0.28
CA GLU A 463 27.14 -11.56 -0.92
C GLU A 463 25.71 -11.25 -1.35
N THR A 464 24.81 -11.13 -0.39
CA THR A 464 23.36 -11.07 -0.69
C THR A 464 22.70 -9.76 -0.29
N GLY A 465 23.30 -9.02 0.65
CA GLY A 465 22.67 -7.85 1.29
C GLY A 465 21.69 -8.22 2.41
N CYS A 466 21.60 -9.50 2.80
CA CYS A 466 20.80 -9.93 3.94
C CYS A 466 21.65 -9.98 5.22
N SER A 467 21.08 -9.60 6.36
CA SER A 467 21.70 -9.76 7.66
C SER A 467 21.07 -10.93 8.42
N VAL A 468 21.89 -11.83 8.99
CA VAL A 468 21.41 -12.87 9.91
C VAL A 468 21.11 -12.21 11.25
N VAL A 469 19.86 -12.30 11.71
CA VAL A 469 19.39 -11.66 12.96
C VAL A 469 19.06 -12.67 14.05
N ALA A 470 18.82 -13.91 13.68
CA ALA A 470 18.70 -15.01 14.63
C ALA A 470 19.06 -16.34 13.94
N VAL A 471 19.38 -17.34 14.78
CA VAL A 471 19.55 -18.74 14.39
C VAL A 471 18.58 -19.56 15.23
N LYS A 472 17.73 -20.36 14.59
CA LYS A 472 16.86 -21.31 15.28
C LYS A 472 17.56 -22.66 15.32
N ARG A 473 17.80 -23.17 16.53
CA ARG A 473 18.44 -24.48 16.81
C ARG A 473 17.61 -25.21 17.87
N ASP A 474 17.25 -26.45 17.65
CA ASP A 474 16.49 -27.29 18.59
C ASP A 474 15.24 -26.58 19.15
N GLU A 475 14.41 -26.00 18.26
CA GLU A 475 13.21 -25.21 18.62
C GLU A 475 13.51 -23.92 19.44
N LYS A 476 14.77 -23.59 19.68
CA LYS A 476 15.19 -22.40 20.42
C LYS A 476 15.70 -21.33 19.47
N LEU A 477 15.18 -20.12 19.61
CA LEU A 477 15.62 -18.97 18.83
C LEU A 477 16.78 -18.26 19.55
N ILE A 478 17.95 -18.27 18.91
CA ILE A 478 19.15 -17.53 19.37
C ILE A 478 19.13 -16.18 18.67
N THR A 479 18.60 -15.16 19.35
CA THR A 479 18.55 -13.79 18.82
C THR A 479 19.91 -13.11 18.91
N ASN A 480 20.29 -12.36 17.88
CA ASN A 480 21.58 -11.68 17.77
C ASN A 480 22.77 -12.61 18.06
N PRO A 481 22.90 -13.74 17.32
CA PRO A 481 23.91 -14.73 17.58
C PRO A 481 25.33 -14.12 17.55
N ASP A 482 26.23 -14.70 18.37
CA ASP A 482 27.64 -14.32 18.32
C ASP A 482 28.17 -14.59 16.90
N PRO A 483 28.91 -13.65 16.29
CA PRO A 483 29.47 -13.84 14.95
C PRO A 483 30.36 -15.07 14.78
N SER A 484 30.95 -15.59 15.88
CA SER A 484 31.78 -16.80 15.90
C SER A 484 30.94 -18.10 16.02
N ILE A 485 29.61 -18.02 16.17
CA ILE A 485 28.77 -19.21 16.24
C ILE A 485 28.95 -20.08 15.01
N VAL A 486 29.21 -21.37 15.22
CA VAL A 486 29.30 -22.34 14.12
C VAL A 486 27.91 -22.87 13.84
N LEU A 487 27.52 -22.84 12.57
CA LEU A 487 26.21 -23.30 12.11
C LEU A 487 26.19 -24.82 11.99
N GLU A 488 25.11 -25.44 12.48
CA GLU A 488 24.88 -26.88 12.45
C GLU A 488 23.89 -27.26 11.35
N PRO A 489 23.89 -28.48 10.79
CA PRO A 489 23.09 -28.85 9.62
C PRO A 489 21.58 -28.60 9.76
N ASP A 490 21.02 -28.75 10.96
CA ASP A 490 19.58 -28.58 11.24
C ASP A 490 19.20 -27.14 11.68
N ASP A 491 20.16 -26.21 11.62
CA ASP A 491 19.87 -24.81 11.93
C ASP A 491 18.95 -24.17 10.87
N GLU A 492 18.10 -23.28 11.31
CA GLU A 492 17.36 -22.36 10.43
C GLU A 492 17.88 -20.92 10.65
N LEU A 493 18.16 -20.23 9.56
CA LEU A 493 18.58 -18.82 9.61
C LEU A 493 17.35 -17.91 9.55
N VAL A 494 17.27 -16.94 10.47
CA VAL A 494 16.36 -15.82 10.36
C VAL A 494 17.12 -14.63 9.81
N LEU A 495 16.71 -14.21 8.64
CA LEU A 495 17.36 -13.19 7.83
C LEU A 495 16.48 -11.94 7.74
N ILE A 496 17.10 -10.77 7.63
CA ILE A 496 16.42 -9.52 7.28
C ILE A 496 17.12 -8.90 6.08
N GLY A 497 16.34 -8.40 5.15
CA GLY A 497 16.85 -7.76 3.95
C GLY A 497 15.73 -7.09 3.13
N THR A 498 16.12 -6.39 2.07
CA THR A 498 15.16 -5.92 1.08
C THR A 498 14.64 -7.08 0.24
N ALA A 499 13.50 -6.89 -0.45
CA ALA A 499 12.97 -7.92 -1.36
C ALA A 499 13.99 -8.34 -2.46
N SER A 500 14.86 -7.42 -2.90
CA SER A 500 15.95 -7.74 -3.84
C SER A 500 17.07 -8.56 -3.18
N SER A 501 17.40 -8.25 -1.92
CA SER A 501 18.39 -9.01 -1.13
C SER A 501 17.90 -10.42 -0.84
N GLU A 502 16.63 -10.58 -0.47
CA GLU A 502 15.98 -11.88 -0.27
C GLU A 502 16.03 -12.73 -1.54
N LYS A 503 15.64 -12.16 -2.68
CA LYS A 503 15.73 -12.86 -3.97
C LYS A 503 17.14 -13.33 -4.27
N LYS A 504 18.14 -12.47 -4.07
CA LYS A 504 19.54 -12.80 -4.28
C LYS A 504 20.02 -13.89 -3.32
N PHE A 505 19.53 -13.89 -2.07
CA PHE A 505 19.83 -14.97 -1.11
C PHE A 505 19.27 -16.29 -1.59
N ILE A 506 18.01 -16.36 -2.01
CA ILE A 506 17.37 -17.58 -2.52
C ILE A 506 18.06 -18.10 -3.79
N GLU A 507 18.49 -17.20 -4.68
CA GLU A 507 19.25 -17.58 -5.89
C GLU A 507 20.62 -18.20 -5.56
N ASN A 508 21.34 -17.66 -4.55
CA ASN A 508 22.67 -18.16 -4.14
C ASN A 508 22.57 -19.45 -3.31
N TYR A 509 21.50 -19.61 -2.56
CA TYR A 509 21.25 -20.70 -1.61
C TYR A 509 19.86 -21.30 -1.82
N PRO A 510 19.62 -21.94 -2.99
CA PRO A 510 18.30 -22.50 -3.30
C PRO A 510 17.99 -23.66 -2.35
N VAL A 511 16.80 -23.59 -1.73
CA VAL A 511 16.26 -24.74 -0.97
C VAL A 511 15.61 -25.67 -1.96
N ASN A 512 16.09 -26.91 -2.05
CA ASN A 512 15.37 -27.96 -2.75
C ASN A 512 14.05 -28.18 -2.00
N GLU A 513 12.92 -27.87 -2.64
CA GLU A 513 11.62 -28.31 -2.15
C GLU A 513 11.65 -29.84 -2.02
N LEU A 514 11.60 -30.35 -0.78
CA LEU A 514 11.39 -31.76 -0.46
C LEU A 514 9.90 -32.09 -0.61
#